data_133ebf1d63eb4a68d8332c20b5adebe3
#
_entry.id   133ebf1d63eb4a68d8332c20b5adebe3
#
_cell.length_a   1.000
_cell.length_b   1.000
_cell.length_c   1.000
_cell.angle_alpha   90.00
_cell.angle_beta   90.00
_cell.angle_gamma   90.00
#
_symmetry.space_group_name_H-M   'P 1'
#
loop_
_entity.id
_entity.type
_entity.pdbx_description
1 polymer ?
#
loop_
_entity_poly.entity_id
_entity_poly.type
_entity_poly.pdbx_seq_one_letter_code
_entity_poly.pdbx_strand_id
1 'polypeptide(L)'
;CLLDEGDLDSLRKYLCKYYQALNITAPVRLCSSNAINAVLNYYRQSAIDNEIDITWKINMPPKSEIPEVDFCGILGNLSENAISACKTISEGRKYFDLSIDYKGDYIYIAATNNFCGDLKKSDRGYEYTKHKGGGIGLRSMRNMAEVYGGYFEAVDVDNKFCVNMTLKYADVNA
;
A
#
# COMPACT_ATOMS: atom_id res chain seq x y z
N CYS A 1 -8.60 24.40 26.89
CA CYS A 1 -8.61 23.51 25.71
C CYS A 1 -7.95 22.16 26.09
N LEU A 2 -8.47 20.99 25.63
CA LEU A 2 -7.93 19.65 25.96
C LEU A 2 -6.45 19.50 25.66
N LEU A 3 -5.93 20.27 24.67
CA LEU A 3 -4.50 20.31 24.35
C LEU A 3 -3.68 21.12 25.38
N ASP A 4 -4.27 22.14 25.96
CA ASP A 4 -3.59 23.02 26.92
C ASP A 4 -3.49 22.36 28.31
N GLU A 5 -4.38 21.41 28.61
CA GLU A 5 -4.41 20.67 29.87
C GLU A 5 -3.56 19.39 29.83
N GLY A 6 -3.00 19.04 28.65
CA GLY A 6 -2.15 17.86 28.47
C GLY A 6 -2.91 16.52 28.64
N ASP A 7 -4.23 16.53 28.67
CA ASP A 7 -5.06 15.33 28.81
C ASP A 7 -5.21 14.59 27.45
N LEU A 8 -4.16 13.82 27.12
CA LEU A 8 -4.10 13.03 25.89
C LEU A 8 -5.16 11.93 25.82
N ASP A 9 -5.58 11.39 26.96
CA ASP A 9 -6.60 10.33 27.00
C ASP A 9 -7.99 10.87 26.67
N SER A 10 -8.35 12.03 27.19
CA SER A 10 -9.61 12.70 26.87
C SER A 10 -9.63 13.16 25.40
N LEU A 11 -8.51 13.69 24.91
CA LEU A 11 -8.38 14.05 23.49
C LEU A 11 -8.53 12.82 22.58
N ARG A 12 -7.90 11.70 22.91
CA ARG A 12 -8.02 10.45 22.17
C ARG A 12 -9.46 9.93 22.12
N LYS A 13 -10.15 9.94 23.27
CA LYS A 13 -11.57 9.55 23.35
C LYS A 13 -12.46 10.45 22.51
N TYR A 14 -12.20 11.76 22.52
CA TYR A 14 -12.94 12.72 21.71
C TYR A 14 -12.74 12.46 20.22
N LEU A 15 -11.48 12.28 19.77
CA LEU A 15 -11.16 11.95 18.39
C LEU A 15 -11.81 10.65 17.93
N CYS A 16 -11.79 9.60 18.78
CA CYS A 16 -12.45 8.34 18.45
C CYS A 16 -13.97 8.52 18.23
N LYS A 17 -14.65 9.29 19.09
CA LYS A 17 -16.07 9.59 18.91
C LYS A 17 -16.33 10.41 17.64
N TYR A 18 -15.44 11.36 17.32
CA TYR A 18 -15.54 12.18 16.12
C TYR A 18 -15.39 11.34 14.84
N TYR A 19 -14.39 10.44 14.80
CA TYR A 19 -14.22 9.50 13.69
C TYR A 19 -15.44 8.60 13.49
N GLN A 20 -16.01 8.06 14.60
CA GLN A 20 -17.23 7.25 14.55
C GLN A 20 -18.43 8.03 14.00
N ALA A 21 -18.59 9.30 14.43
CA ALA A 21 -19.69 10.16 13.98
C ALA A 21 -19.60 10.50 12.47
N LEU A 22 -18.39 10.52 11.93
CA LEU A 22 -18.12 10.78 10.50
C LEU A 22 -18.05 9.50 9.65
N ASN A 23 -18.27 8.31 10.22
CA ASN A 23 -18.01 7.01 9.57
C ASN A 23 -16.56 6.87 9.03
N ILE A 24 -15.61 7.59 9.63
CA ILE A 24 -14.20 7.50 9.28
C ILE A 24 -13.52 6.51 10.23
N THR A 25 -12.80 5.55 9.68
CA THR A 25 -12.02 4.61 10.49
C THR A 25 -10.86 5.36 11.17
N ALA A 26 -10.72 5.19 12.48
CA ALA A 26 -9.62 5.80 13.23
C ALA A 26 -8.27 5.36 12.65
N PRO A 27 -7.30 6.30 12.47
CA PRO A 27 -5.98 5.96 11.98
C PRO A 27 -5.28 4.92 12.86
N VAL A 28 -4.64 3.95 12.22
CA VAL A 28 -3.86 2.91 12.89
C VAL A 28 -2.38 3.21 12.70
N ARG A 29 -1.59 3.04 13.76
CA ARG A 29 -0.14 3.14 13.64
C ARG A 29 0.42 1.82 13.14
N LEU A 30 0.84 1.79 11.87
CA LEU A 30 1.35 0.61 11.17
C LEU A 30 2.88 0.57 11.13
N CYS A 31 3.55 1.73 11.20
CA CYS A 31 5.01 1.83 11.24
C CYS A 31 5.46 3.09 11.99
N SER A 32 6.76 3.33 12.09
CA SER A 32 7.35 4.49 12.78
C SER A 32 7.25 5.79 11.96
N SER A 33 7.27 5.72 10.63
CA SER A 33 7.18 6.89 9.74
C SER A 33 5.76 7.47 9.71
N ASN A 34 5.65 8.77 9.95
CA ASN A 34 4.37 9.48 9.86
C ASN A 34 3.87 9.61 8.42
N ALA A 35 4.76 9.82 7.45
CA ALA A 35 4.42 9.95 6.04
C ALA A 35 3.87 8.62 5.49
N ILE A 36 4.57 7.53 5.73
CA ILE A 36 4.16 6.19 5.31
C ILE A 36 2.84 5.80 5.99
N ASN A 37 2.68 6.09 7.29
CA ASN A 37 1.41 5.85 7.99
C ASN A 37 0.25 6.64 7.39
N ALA A 38 0.47 7.89 6.98
CA ALA A 38 -0.58 8.70 6.37
C ALA A 38 -1.05 8.08 5.04
N VAL A 39 -0.11 7.65 4.19
CA VAL A 39 -0.42 6.98 2.91
C VAL A 39 -1.16 5.67 3.15
N LEU A 40 -0.66 4.81 4.04
CA LEU A 40 -1.30 3.53 4.36
C LEU A 40 -2.72 3.72 4.91
N ASN A 41 -2.93 4.66 5.84
CA ASN A 41 -4.27 4.92 6.38
C ASN A 41 -5.22 5.52 5.34
N TYR A 42 -4.73 6.37 4.42
CA TYR A 42 -5.54 6.88 3.31
C TYR A 42 -6.07 5.73 2.43
N TYR A 43 -5.19 4.83 2.00
CA TYR A 43 -5.62 3.71 1.16
C TYR A 43 -6.40 2.64 1.92
N ARG A 44 -6.13 2.47 3.22
CA ARG A 44 -6.95 1.63 4.10
C ARG A 44 -8.39 2.14 4.16
N GLN A 45 -8.59 3.44 4.35
CA GLN A 45 -9.92 4.03 4.33
C GLN A 45 -10.57 3.86 2.96
N SER A 46 -9.84 4.15 1.89
CA SER A 46 -10.34 3.98 0.52
C SER A 46 -10.75 2.53 0.22
N ALA A 47 -10.04 1.53 0.73
CA ALA A 47 -10.42 0.13 0.58
C ALA A 47 -11.72 -0.17 1.34
N ILE A 48 -11.86 0.29 2.58
CA ILE A 48 -13.07 0.13 3.40
C ILE A 48 -14.28 0.77 2.71
N ASP A 49 -14.14 2.00 2.20
CA ASP A 49 -15.22 2.73 1.51
C ASP A 49 -15.69 2.03 0.22
N ASN A 50 -14.85 1.15 -0.34
CA ASN A 50 -15.17 0.35 -1.53
C ASN A 50 -15.48 -1.12 -1.22
N GLU A 51 -15.72 -1.45 0.06
CA GLU A 51 -16.05 -2.80 0.54
C GLU A 51 -14.98 -3.85 0.16
N ILE A 52 -13.70 -3.46 0.25
CA ILE A 52 -12.55 -4.32 -0.03
C ILE A 52 -11.99 -4.82 1.30
N ASP A 53 -11.96 -6.13 1.48
CA ASP A 53 -11.30 -6.76 2.62
C ASP A 53 -9.80 -6.54 2.53
N ILE A 54 -9.17 -6.11 3.60
CA ILE A 54 -7.73 -5.88 3.66
C ILE A 54 -7.06 -6.75 4.72
N THR A 55 -5.92 -7.35 4.35
CA THR A 55 -5.02 -8.05 5.27
C THR A 55 -3.62 -7.45 5.11
N TRP A 56 -3.28 -6.50 5.98
CA TRP A 56 -2.00 -5.80 5.88
C TRP A 56 -1.08 -6.17 7.05
N LYS A 57 0.13 -6.62 6.70
CA LYS A 57 1.21 -6.93 7.65
C LYS A 57 2.39 -6.04 7.31
N ILE A 58 2.64 -5.03 8.13
CA ILE A 58 3.63 -4.00 7.88
C ILE A 58 4.71 -4.08 8.96
N ASN A 59 5.87 -4.58 8.57
CA ASN A 59 7.08 -4.62 9.38
C ASN A 59 8.18 -3.85 8.63
N MET A 60 8.42 -2.61 9.03
CA MET A 60 9.39 -1.72 8.41
C MET A 60 10.67 -1.69 9.23
N PRO A 61 11.84 -1.57 8.60
CA PRO A 61 13.08 -1.36 9.34
C PRO A 61 12.99 -0.04 10.14
N PRO A 62 13.61 0.03 11.31
CA PRO A 62 13.58 1.23 12.15
C PRO A 62 14.21 2.45 11.48
N LYS A 63 15.15 2.21 10.56
CA LYS A 63 15.77 3.21 9.69
C LYS A 63 15.97 2.63 8.30
N SER A 64 15.90 3.47 7.29
CA SER A 64 16.14 3.10 5.90
C SER A 64 16.77 4.29 5.17
N GLU A 65 17.72 4.03 4.27
CA GLU A 65 18.28 5.04 3.36
C GLU A 65 17.34 5.35 2.19
N ILE A 66 16.30 4.52 1.98
CA ILE A 66 15.29 4.80 0.98
C ILE A 66 14.46 5.99 1.45
N PRO A 67 14.40 7.10 0.69
CA PRO A 67 13.59 8.26 1.03
C PRO A 67 12.11 7.89 1.23
N GLU A 68 11.49 8.44 2.26
CA GLU A 68 10.07 8.18 2.55
C GLU A 68 9.15 8.53 1.37
N VAL A 69 9.50 9.54 0.57
CA VAL A 69 8.74 9.94 -0.62
C VAL A 69 8.70 8.85 -1.67
N ASP A 70 9.79 8.13 -1.88
CA ASP A 70 9.87 7.02 -2.83
C ASP A 70 9.05 5.83 -2.33
N PHE A 71 9.16 5.54 -1.03
CA PHE A 71 8.34 4.52 -0.40
C PHE A 71 6.83 4.84 -0.49
N CYS A 72 6.46 6.08 -0.22
CA CYS A 72 5.08 6.57 -0.38
C CYS A 72 4.60 6.43 -1.83
N GLY A 73 5.45 6.70 -2.81
CA GLY A 73 5.16 6.52 -4.23
C GLY A 73 4.92 5.06 -4.60
N ILE A 74 5.73 4.13 -4.08
CA ILE A 74 5.54 2.68 -4.27
C ILE A 74 4.21 2.22 -3.68
N LEU A 75 3.95 2.56 -2.42
CA LEU A 75 2.72 2.19 -1.72
C LEU A 75 1.47 2.78 -2.37
N GLY A 76 1.57 4.03 -2.85
CA GLY A 76 0.51 4.68 -3.62
C GLY A 76 0.17 3.90 -4.89
N ASN A 77 1.18 3.60 -5.71
CA ASN A 77 1.00 2.82 -6.95
C ASN A 77 0.42 1.43 -6.70
N LEU A 78 0.93 0.70 -5.68
CA LEU A 78 0.41 -0.62 -5.31
C LEU A 78 -1.06 -0.54 -4.91
N SER A 79 -1.38 0.37 -4.00
CA SER A 79 -2.73 0.48 -3.42
C SER A 79 -3.75 0.97 -4.45
N GLU A 80 -3.40 1.96 -5.28
CA GLU A 80 -4.25 2.43 -6.37
C GLU A 80 -4.57 1.32 -7.38
N ASN A 81 -3.54 0.58 -7.79
CA ASN A 81 -3.71 -0.53 -8.71
C ASN A 81 -4.63 -1.60 -8.11
N ALA A 82 -4.41 -2.01 -6.86
CA ALA A 82 -5.20 -3.03 -6.19
C ALA A 82 -6.66 -2.60 -6.00
N ILE A 83 -6.90 -1.39 -5.49
CA ILE A 83 -8.26 -0.85 -5.28
C ILE A 83 -8.99 -0.69 -6.61
N SER A 84 -8.32 -0.16 -7.64
CA SER A 84 -8.91 -0.01 -8.97
C SER A 84 -9.27 -1.36 -9.60
N ALA A 85 -8.43 -2.37 -9.41
CA ALA A 85 -8.69 -3.72 -9.86
C ALA A 85 -9.87 -4.36 -9.12
N CYS A 86 -9.94 -4.25 -7.79
CA CYS A 86 -11.05 -4.74 -6.98
C CYS A 86 -12.39 -4.09 -7.37
N LYS A 87 -12.41 -2.83 -7.79
CA LYS A 87 -13.62 -2.13 -8.26
C LYS A 87 -14.22 -2.72 -9.53
N THR A 88 -13.48 -3.53 -10.28
CA THR A 88 -14.01 -4.23 -11.46
C THR A 88 -14.92 -5.41 -11.12
N ILE A 89 -14.87 -5.85 -9.87
CA ILE A 89 -15.67 -6.98 -9.38
C ILE A 89 -17.05 -6.47 -9.00
N SER A 90 -18.07 -6.91 -9.73
CA SER A 90 -19.48 -6.54 -9.50
C SER A 90 -20.11 -7.39 -8.40
N GLU A 91 -19.73 -8.67 -8.31
CA GLU A 91 -20.30 -9.62 -7.37
C GLU A 91 -19.20 -10.45 -6.71
N GLY A 92 -19.36 -10.75 -5.43
CA GLY A 92 -18.43 -11.56 -4.66
C GLY A 92 -17.45 -10.75 -3.80
N ARG A 93 -16.56 -11.48 -3.17
CA ARG A 93 -15.58 -10.93 -2.23
C ARG A 93 -14.50 -10.16 -2.99
N LYS A 94 -14.23 -8.94 -2.56
CA LYS A 94 -13.09 -8.13 -2.98
C LYS A 94 -12.02 -8.17 -1.90
N TYR A 95 -10.76 -8.34 -2.26
CA TYR A 95 -9.69 -8.32 -1.25
C TYR A 95 -8.39 -7.71 -1.79
N PHE A 96 -7.63 -7.12 -0.87
CA PHE A 96 -6.30 -6.59 -1.09
C PHE A 96 -5.41 -6.91 0.12
N ASP A 97 -4.47 -7.81 -0.08
CA ASP A 97 -3.47 -8.23 0.90
C ASP A 97 -2.15 -7.51 0.62
N LEU A 98 -1.52 -6.95 1.65
CA LEU A 98 -0.22 -6.29 1.57
C LEU A 98 0.68 -6.79 2.70
N SER A 99 1.86 -7.26 2.34
CA SER A 99 2.90 -7.63 3.28
C SER A 99 4.16 -6.83 3.00
N ILE A 100 4.70 -6.19 4.01
CA ILE A 100 6.02 -5.56 3.99
C ILE A 100 6.81 -6.16 5.14
N ASP A 101 7.98 -6.67 4.84
CA ASP A 101 8.92 -7.22 5.82
C ASP A 101 10.35 -6.85 5.42
N TYR A 102 11.31 -6.97 6.34
CA TYR A 102 12.70 -6.75 6.05
C TYR A 102 13.58 -7.86 6.62
N LYS A 103 14.62 -8.20 5.88
CA LYS A 103 15.61 -9.20 6.31
C LYS A 103 16.97 -8.92 5.65
N GLY A 104 18.03 -8.91 6.45
CA GLY A 104 19.35 -8.50 5.96
C GLY A 104 19.28 -7.09 5.39
N ASP A 105 19.80 -6.89 4.20
CA ASP A 105 19.85 -5.59 3.52
C ASP A 105 18.63 -5.31 2.62
N TYR A 106 17.58 -6.11 2.71
CA TYR A 106 16.44 -6.02 1.80
C TYR A 106 15.11 -5.81 2.53
N ILE A 107 14.28 -4.95 1.95
CA ILE A 107 12.85 -4.85 2.23
C ILE A 107 12.12 -5.68 1.17
N TYR A 108 11.18 -6.50 1.62
CA TYR A 108 10.33 -7.36 0.82
C TYR A 108 8.92 -6.81 0.84
N ILE A 109 8.35 -6.56 -0.33
CA ILE A 109 6.99 -6.07 -0.50
C ILE A 109 6.24 -7.08 -1.34
N ALA A 110 5.15 -7.62 -0.82
CA ALA A 110 4.24 -8.49 -1.55
C ALA A 110 2.83 -7.94 -1.46
N ALA A 111 2.20 -7.78 -2.61
CA ALA A 111 0.82 -7.31 -2.71
C ALA A 111 0.00 -8.28 -3.56
N THR A 112 -1.20 -8.63 -3.11
CA THR A 112 -2.10 -9.51 -3.85
C THR A 112 -3.51 -8.96 -3.77
N ASN A 113 -4.17 -8.84 -4.91
CA ASN A 113 -5.58 -8.49 -5.00
C ASN A 113 -6.28 -9.36 -6.04
N ASN A 114 -7.60 -9.49 -5.92
CA ASN A 114 -8.40 -10.05 -6.99
C ASN A 114 -8.91 -8.97 -7.94
N PHE A 115 -9.33 -9.39 -9.13
CA PHE A 115 -9.90 -8.53 -10.15
C PHE A 115 -10.88 -9.32 -11.02
N CYS A 116 -11.67 -8.62 -11.85
CA CYS A 116 -12.52 -9.22 -12.85
C CYS A 116 -12.20 -8.63 -14.23
N GLY A 117 -12.09 -9.50 -15.24
CA GLY A 117 -11.80 -9.14 -16.62
C GLY A 117 -10.41 -9.57 -17.09
N ASP A 118 -10.12 -9.27 -18.35
CA ASP A 118 -8.86 -9.66 -18.98
C ASP A 118 -7.79 -8.57 -18.79
N LEU A 119 -6.63 -8.98 -18.33
CA LEU A 119 -5.43 -8.15 -18.32
C LEU A 119 -4.73 -8.30 -19.67
N LYS A 120 -4.48 -7.20 -20.36
CA LYS A 120 -3.63 -7.23 -21.55
C LYS A 120 -2.17 -7.27 -21.12
N LYS A 121 -1.48 -8.31 -21.56
CA LYS A 121 -0.05 -8.46 -21.44
C LYS A 121 0.60 -7.90 -22.71
N SER A 122 1.43 -6.89 -22.59
CA SER A 122 2.27 -6.40 -23.67
C SER A 122 3.72 -6.91 -23.48
N ASP A 123 4.57 -6.76 -24.49
CA ASP A 123 6.01 -7.07 -24.41
C ASP A 123 6.73 -6.26 -23.30
N ARG A 124 6.07 -5.22 -22.77
CA ARG A 124 6.56 -4.35 -21.69
C ARG A 124 5.95 -4.63 -20.32
N GLY A 125 5.15 -5.69 -20.19
CA GLY A 125 4.45 -6.08 -18.96
C GLY A 125 2.93 -5.95 -19.05
N TYR A 126 2.25 -5.91 -17.90
CA TYR A 126 0.79 -5.81 -17.82
C TYR A 126 0.33 -4.37 -18.06
N GLU A 127 -0.61 -4.19 -18.98
CA GLU A 127 -1.32 -2.94 -19.23
C GLU A 127 -2.79 -3.12 -18.85
N TYR A 128 -3.24 -2.36 -17.85
CA TYR A 128 -4.66 -2.28 -17.52
C TYR A 128 -5.36 -1.35 -18.51
N THR A 129 -6.20 -1.91 -19.38
CA THR A 129 -6.67 -1.23 -20.61
C THR A 129 -7.86 -0.29 -20.43
N LYS A 130 -8.41 -0.09 -19.23
CA LYS A 130 -9.60 0.77 -19.05
C LYS A 130 -9.35 2.26 -18.97
N HIS A 131 -8.11 2.71 -18.74
CA HIS A 131 -7.78 4.14 -18.71
C HIS A 131 -6.55 4.44 -19.57
N LYS A 132 -6.62 5.52 -20.38
CA LYS A 132 -5.43 6.11 -21.02
C LYS A 132 -4.43 6.46 -19.93
N GLY A 133 -3.31 5.72 -19.86
CA GLY A 133 -2.27 5.86 -18.82
C GLY A 133 -2.03 4.60 -18.00
N GLY A 134 -2.72 3.49 -18.25
CA GLY A 134 -2.47 2.20 -17.62
C GLY A 134 -1.04 1.71 -17.86
N GLY A 135 -0.39 1.17 -16.82
CA GLY A 135 0.99 0.67 -16.89
C GLY A 135 2.06 1.61 -16.32
N ILE A 136 1.76 2.90 -16.09
CA ILE A 136 2.72 3.85 -15.52
C ILE A 136 3.13 3.43 -14.11
N GLY A 137 2.18 3.02 -13.27
CA GLY A 137 2.44 2.61 -11.89
C GLY A 137 3.35 1.38 -11.78
N LEU A 138 3.08 0.32 -12.57
CA LEU A 138 3.91 -0.89 -12.58
C LEU A 138 5.32 -0.60 -13.11
N ARG A 139 5.43 0.23 -14.16
CA ARG A 139 6.72 0.66 -14.70
C ARG A 139 7.50 1.51 -13.69
N SER A 140 6.83 2.42 -12.99
CA SER A 140 7.44 3.24 -11.95
C SER A 140 7.99 2.36 -10.81
N MET A 141 7.23 1.38 -10.36
CA MET A 141 7.66 0.45 -9.31
C MET A 141 8.84 -0.42 -9.77
N ARG A 142 8.85 -0.90 -11.02
CA ARG A 142 9.99 -1.63 -11.59
C ARG A 142 11.25 -0.77 -11.60
N ASN A 143 11.14 0.47 -12.09
CA ASN A 143 12.28 1.40 -12.11
C ASN A 143 12.81 1.67 -10.69
N MET A 144 11.90 1.83 -9.71
CA MET A 144 12.30 2.01 -8.31
C MET A 144 13.04 0.78 -7.77
N ALA A 145 12.55 -0.44 -8.06
CA ALA A 145 13.24 -1.66 -7.66
C ALA A 145 14.67 -1.70 -8.24
N GLU A 146 14.83 -1.36 -9.51
CA GLU A 146 16.15 -1.30 -10.20
C GLU A 146 17.07 -0.25 -9.55
N VAL A 147 16.55 0.96 -9.28
CA VAL A 147 17.30 2.05 -8.61
C VAL A 147 17.84 1.62 -7.26
N TYR A 148 17.03 0.87 -6.49
CA TYR A 148 17.42 0.36 -5.18
C TYR A 148 18.04 -1.05 -5.22
N GLY A 149 18.57 -1.48 -6.36
CA GLY A 149 19.28 -2.74 -6.50
C GLY A 149 18.48 -3.98 -6.10
N GLY A 150 17.17 -3.90 -6.24
CA GLY A 150 16.22 -4.94 -5.92
C GLY A 150 15.61 -5.61 -7.15
N TYR A 151 14.45 -6.23 -6.95
CA TYR A 151 13.74 -7.01 -7.96
C TYR A 151 12.27 -6.61 -7.98
N PHE A 152 11.64 -6.70 -9.14
CA PHE A 152 10.21 -6.47 -9.33
C PHE A 152 9.61 -7.52 -10.25
N GLU A 153 8.52 -8.13 -9.79
CA GLU A 153 7.71 -9.04 -10.57
C GLU A 153 6.23 -8.73 -10.36
N ALA A 154 5.47 -8.79 -11.45
CA ALA A 154 4.02 -8.73 -11.41
C ALA A 154 3.47 -9.88 -12.25
N VAL A 155 2.56 -10.65 -11.70
CA VAL A 155 1.95 -11.82 -12.35
C VAL A 155 0.45 -11.86 -12.08
N ASP A 156 -0.31 -12.37 -13.03
CA ASP A 156 -1.70 -12.74 -12.86
C ASP A 156 -1.86 -14.27 -12.87
N VAL A 157 -2.55 -14.79 -11.87
CA VAL A 157 -2.85 -16.21 -11.76
C VAL A 157 -4.27 -16.34 -11.18
N ASP A 158 -5.15 -17.03 -11.86
CA ASP A 158 -6.50 -17.35 -11.36
C ASP A 158 -7.29 -16.13 -10.87
N ASN A 159 -7.35 -15.07 -11.65
CA ASN A 159 -7.99 -13.78 -11.31
C ASN A 159 -7.40 -13.10 -10.07
N LYS A 160 -6.15 -13.43 -9.73
CA LYS A 160 -5.36 -12.75 -8.69
C LYS A 160 -4.20 -12.03 -9.36
N PHE A 161 -4.02 -10.78 -9.00
CA PHE A 161 -2.85 -10.02 -9.42
C PHE A 161 -1.88 -9.94 -8.25
N CYS A 162 -0.68 -10.45 -8.47
CA CYS A 162 0.37 -10.52 -7.46
C CYS A 162 1.54 -9.63 -7.89
N VAL A 163 2.00 -8.79 -6.99
CA VAL A 163 3.22 -8.00 -7.13
C VAL A 163 4.19 -8.42 -6.05
N ASN A 164 5.40 -8.80 -6.46
CA ASN A 164 6.52 -9.05 -5.57
C ASN A 164 7.64 -8.06 -5.88
N MET A 165 8.14 -7.39 -4.88
CA MET A 165 9.19 -6.40 -5.01
C MET A 165 10.18 -6.51 -3.87
N THR A 166 11.46 -6.33 -4.17
CA THR A 166 12.50 -6.17 -3.16
C THR A 166 13.22 -4.86 -3.39
N LEU A 167 13.65 -4.23 -2.31
CA LEU A 167 14.45 -3.01 -2.32
C LEU A 167 15.64 -3.24 -1.42
N LYS A 168 16.86 -2.99 -1.92
CA LYS A 168 18.03 -2.98 -1.05
C LYS A 168 18.05 -1.67 -0.26
N TYR A 169 18.24 -1.78 1.04
CA TYR A 169 18.44 -0.62 1.89
C TYR A 169 19.71 -0.86 2.72
N ALA A 170 20.44 0.21 3.04
CA ALA A 170 21.52 0.11 4.00
C ALA A 170 20.96 0.35 5.40
N ASP A 171 21.36 -0.47 6.35
CA ASP A 171 21.09 -0.19 7.76
C ASP A 171 22.06 0.90 8.23
N VAL A 172 21.53 2.08 8.54
CA VAL A 172 22.30 3.26 8.96
C VAL A 172 23.08 3.03 10.29
N ASN A 173 22.95 1.85 10.89
CA ASN A 173 23.63 1.46 12.14
C ASN A 173 24.53 0.20 11.99
N ALA A 174 24.89 -0.21 10.79
CA ALA A 174 25.88 -1.27 10.57
C ALA A 174 27.31 -0.73 10.61
#